data_d601f942361df78316f7caafa0e4812c
#
_entry.id   d601f942361df78316f7caafa0e4812c
#
_cell.length_a   1.000
_cell.length_b   1.000
_cell.length_c   1.000
_cell.angle_alpha   90.00
_cell.angle_beta   90.00
_cell.angle_gamma   90.00
#
_symmetry.space_group_name_H-M   'P 1'
#
loop_
_entity.id
_entity.type
_entity.pdbx_description
1 polymer ?
#
loop_
_entity_poly.entity_id
_entity_poly.type
_entity_poly.pdbx_seq_one_letter_code
_entity_poly.pdbx_strand_id
1 'polypeptide(L)'
;MNYYLKQAIYTINKRRSDAETTAWHNKLNALSHDDIKDVYYKYQNAKLMLAKTNNLKFAKDRKEYENKLIKLLKSHNINLSDLKPKYVCNKCKDTGYINNTMCSCLRSVYTTALLSGANITKQDLPSFATTSFDIVDPINYCPTT
;
A
#
# COMPACT_ATOMS: atom_id res chain seq x y z
N MET A 1 -7.87 -21.81 -9.22
CA MET A 1 -6.66 -21.04 -8.86
C MET A 1 -5.69 -21.93 -8.11
N ASN A 2 -4.43 -21.79 -8.45
CA ASN A 2 -3.34 -22.55 -7.85
C ASN A 2 -3.21 -22.24 -6.34
N TYR A 3 -2.93 -23.26 -5.55
CA TYR A 3 -2.77 -23.11 -4.11
C TYR A 3 -1.70 -22.09 -3.74
N TYR A 4 -0.54 -22.14 -4.41
CA TYR A 4 0.57 -21.23 -4.11
C TYR A 4 0.27 -19.79 -4.53
N LEU A 5 -0.53 -19.61 -5.58
CA LEU A 5 -0.98 -18.29 -5.97
C LEU A 5 -1.94 -17.70 -4.94
N LYS A 6 -2.83 -18.53 -4.40
CA LYS A 6 -3.71 -18.11 -3.30
C LYS A 6 -2.91 -17.67 -2.08
N GLN A 7 -1.87 -18.44 -1.75
CA GLN A 7 -0.98 -18.11 -0.65
C GLN A 7 -0.29 -16.77 -0.88
N ALA A 8 0.20 -16.54 -2.10
CA ALA A 8 0.86 -15.30 -2.46
C ALA A 8 -0.11 -14.11 -2.37
N ILE A 9 -1.31 -14.26 -2.89
CA ILE A 9 -2.35 -13.23 -2.83
C ILE A 9 -2.70 -12.92 -1.36
N TYR A 10 -2.83 -13.95 -0.55
CA TYR A 10 -3.08 -13.78 0.87
C TYR A 10 -1.97 -12.97 1.54
N THR A 11 -0.71 -13.29 1.24
CA THR A 11 0.44 -12.58 1.80
C THR A 11 0.42 -11.09 1.42
N ILE A 12 0.15 -10.79 0.15
CA ILE A 12 0.10 -9.41 -0.33
C ILE A 12 -1.08 -8.66 0.31
N ASN A 13 -2.25 -9.28 0.38
CA ASN A 13 -3.41 -8.68 1.01
C ASN A 13 -3.18 -8.42 2.50
N LYS A 14 -2.48 -9.33 3.17
CA LYS A 14 -2.15 -9.16 4.58
C LYS A 14 -1.22 -7.98 4.78
N ARG A 15 -0.21 -7.83 3.92
CA ARG A 15 0.70 -6.66 3.96
C ARG A 15 -0.08 -5.36 3.85
N ARG A 16 -1.01 -5.30 2.90
CA ARG A 16 -1.84 -4.11 2.70
C ARG A 16 -2.70 -3.83 3.93
N SER A 17 -3.38 -4.86 4.41
CA SER A 17 -4.25 -4.73 5.58
C SER A 17 -3.47 -4.27 6.81
N ASP A 18 -2.29 -4.85 7.04
CA ASP A 18 -1.44 -4.48 8.17
C ASP A 18 -0.98 -3.01 8.05
N ALA A 19 -0.60 -2.58 6.86
CA ALA A 19 -0.18 -1.20 6.62
C ALA A 19 -1.32 -0.23 6.88
N GLU A 20 -2.50 -0.54 6.38
CA GLU A 20 -3.69 0.30 6.56
C GLU A 20 -4.14 0.34 8.01
N THR A 21 -4.09 -0.80 8.69
CA THR A 21 -4.45 -0.89 10.11
C THR A 21 -3.47 -0.09 10.97
N THR A 22 -2.17 -0.20 10.70
CA THR A 22 -1.15 0.56 11.43
C THR A 22 -1.36 2.05 11.25
N ALA A 23 -1.60 2.49 10.02
CA ALA A 23 -1.87 3.91 9.74
C ALA A 23 -3.12 4.38 10.46
N TRP A 24 -4.16 3.56 10.50
CA TRP A 24 -5.40 3.88 11.20
C TRP A 24 -5.17 4.05 12.70
N HIS A 25 -4.44 3.13 13.33
CA HIS A 25 -4.12 3.24 14.75
C HIS A 25 -3.28 4.47 15.05
N ASN A 26 -2.30 4.78 14.21
CA ASN A 26 -1.49 5.98 14.37
C ASN A 26 -2.34 7.24 14.26
N LYS A 27 -3.28 7.24 13.33
CA LYS A 27 -4.21 8.35 13.14
C LYS A 27 -5.11 8.53 14.35
N LEU A 28 -5.69 7.45 14.87
CA LEU A 28 -6.53 7.51 16.06
C LEU A 28 -5.73 8.05 17.26
N ASN A 29 -4.49 7.60 17.41
CA ASN A 29 -3.63 8.09 18.47
C ASN A 29 -3.36 9.59 18.33
N ALA A 30 -3.06 10.04 17.13
CA ALA A 30 -2.82 11.47 16.88
C ALA A 30 -4.08 12.30 17.16
N LEU A 31 -5.24 11.81 16.72
CA LEU A 31 -6.51 12.51 16.91
C LEU A 31 -7.03 12.46 18.35
N SER A 32 -6.40 11.68 19.22
CA SER A 32 -6.71 11.70 20.64
C SER A 32 -6.28 13.01 21.31
N HIS A 33 -5.38 13.76 20.67
CA HIS A 33 -4.96 15.07 21.14
C HIS A 33 -5.88 16.14 20.56
N ASP A 34 -6.52 16.93 21.41
CA ASP A 34 -7.55 17.88 20.98
C ASP A 34 -7.01 18.94 20.03
N ASP A 35 -5.80 19.43 20.23
CA ASP A 35 -5.18 20.42 19.38
C ASP A 35 -4.93 19.87 17.97
N ILE A 36 -4.44 18.65 17.86
CA ILE A 36 -4.23 17.99 16.58
C ILE A 36 -5.58 17.74 15.91
N LYS A 37 -6.56 17.27 16.65
CA LYS A 37 -7.89 16.96 16.14
C LYS A 37 -8.55 18.19 15.51
N ASP A 38 -8.49 19.33 16.19
CA ASP A 38 -9.07 20.58 15.70
C ASP A 38 -8.44 20.99 14.37
N VAL A 39 -7.13 21.07 14.32
CA VAL A 39 -6.40 21.46 13.09
C VAL A 39 -6.59 20.44 11.98
N TYR A 40 -6.64 19.16 12.33
CA TYR A 40 -6.87 18.09 11.34
C TYR A 40 -8.22 18.26 10.65
N TYR A 41 -9.28 18.52 11.40
CA TYR A 41 -10.60 18.71 10.80
C TYR A 41 -10.67 19.97 9.95
N LYS A 42 -10.01 21.04 10.36
CA LYS A 42 -9.91 22.25 9.56
C LYS A 42 -9.17 21.98 8.25
N TYR A 43 -8.08 21.22 8.32
CA TYR A 43 -7.33 20.82 7.13
C TYR A 43 -8.19 19.99 6.18
N GLN A 44 -8.91 19.00 6.71
CA GLN A 44 -9.76 18.14 5.88
C GLN A 44 -10.90 18.93 5.25
N ASN A 45 -11.49 19.86 5.99
CA ASN A 45 -12.56 20.70 5.46
C ASN A 45 -12.04 21.60 4.33
N ALA A 46 -10.89 22.22 4.52
CA ALA A 46 -10.28 23.06 3.48
C ALA A 46 -9.97 22.24 2.22
N LYS A 47 -9.47 21.03 2.40
CA LYS A 47 -9.19 20.12 1.31
C LYS A 47 -10.47 19.74 0.54
N LEU A 48 -11.53 19.46 1.26
CA LEU A 48 -12.83 19.12 0.68
C LEU A 48 -13.42 20.31 -0.09
N MET A 49 -13.39 21.49 0.50
CA MET A 49 -13.91 22.69 -0.13
C MET A 49 -13.12 23.07 -1.36
N LEU A 50 -11.81 22.89 -1.34
CA LEU A 50 -10.97 23.12 -2.53
C LEU A 50 -11.37 22.18 -3.66
N ALA A 51 -11.62 20.90 -3.35
CA ALA A 51 -12.04 19.93 -4.36
C ALA A 51 -13.41 20.26 -4.94
N LYS A 52 -14.31 20.81 -4.14
CA LYS A 52 -15.67 21.15 -4.58
C LYS A 52 -15.74 22.45 -5.36
N THR A 53 -14.96 23.47 -4.99
CA THR A 53 -15.14 24.82 -5.51
C THR A 53 -13.98 25.28 -6.38
N ASN A 54 -12.82 24.63 -6.32
CA ASN A 54 -11.58 25.06 -6.98
C ASN A 54 -11.18 26.51 -6.64
N ASN A 55 -11.61 27.00 -5.47
CA ASN A 55 -11.30 28.35 -5.05
C ASN A 55 -9.90 28.40 -4.43
N LEU A 56 -9.05 29.31 -4.94
CA LEU A 56 -7.67 29.45 -4.47
C LEU A 56 -7.57 29.82 -2.99
N LYS A 57 -8.60 30.42 -2.41
CA LYS A 57 -8.64 30.72 -0.98
C LYS A 57 -8.49 29.43 -0.17
N PHE A 58 -9.21 28.38 -0.56
CA PHE A 58 -9.13 27.10 0.13
C PHE A 58 -7.79 26.39 -0.08
N ALA A 59 -7.11 26.67 -1.19
CA ALA A 59 -5.76 26.15 -1.41
C ALA A 59 -4.78 26.75 -0.40
N LYS A 60 -4.89 28.04 -0.13
CA LYS A 60 -4.06 28.68 0.90
C LYS A 60 -4.39 28.16 2.29
N ASP A 61 -5.68 28.05 2.61
CA ASP A 61 -6.13 27.56 3.90
C ASP A 61 -5.64 26.12 4.13
N ARG A 62 -5.74 25.28 3.11
CA ARG A 62 -5.25 23.90 3.17
C ARG A 62 -3.77 23.85 3.51
N LYS A 63 -2.97 24.65 2.81
CA LYS A 63 -1.53 24.67 3.03
C LYS A 63 -1.17 25.18 4.41
N GLU A 64 -1.87 26.21 4.86
CA GLU A 64 -1.66 26.78 6.21
C GLU A 64 -1.98 25.77 7.29
N TYR A 65 -3.13 25.10 7.19
CA TYR A 65 -3.52 24.08 8.16
C TYR A 65 -2.59 22.85 8.09
N GLU A 66 -2.12 22.50 6.90
CA GLU A 66 -1.15 21.42 6.75
C GLU A 66 0.14 21.73 7.52
N ASN A 67 0.66 22.96 7.38
CA ASN A 67 1.86 23.37 8.09
C ASN A 67 1.64 23.38 9.61
N LYS A 68 0.49 23.87 10.06
CA LYS A 68 0.14 23.85 11.47
C LYS A 68 0.04 22.43 12.00
N LEU A 69 -0.57 21.56 11.23
CA LEU A 69 -0.72 20.14 11.59
C LEU A 69 0.65 19.48 11.73
N ILE A 70 1.55 19.72 10.79
CA ILE A 70 2.90 19.15 10.84
C ILE A 70 3.63 19.61 12.09
N LYS A 71 3.53 20.89 12.44
CA LYS A 71 4.15 21.42 13.64
C LYS A 71 3.60 20.79 14.91
N LEU A 72 2.28 20.65 14.99
CA LEU A 72 1.64 20.02 16.15
C LEU A 72 2.02 18.56 16.27
N LEU A 73 2.04 17.83 15.15
CA LEU A 73 2.44 16.42 15.15
C LEU A 73 3.88 16.27 15.64
N LYS A 74 4.78 17.15 15.19
CA LYS A 74 6.16 17.13 15.64
C LYS A 74 6.29 17.40 17.13
N SER A 75 5.47 18.30 17.67
CA SER A 75 5.48 18.59 19.10
C SER A 75 5.05 17.39 19.94
N HIS A 76 4.30 16.48 19.35
CA HIS A 76 3.87 15.22 19.98
C HIS A 76 4.74 14.04 19.55
N ASN A 77 5.86 14.29 18.86
CA ASN A 77 6.77 13.26 18.34
C ASN A 77 6.11 12.31 17.33
N ILE A 78 5.18 12.83 16.55
CA ILE A 78 4.48 12.07 15.52
C ILE A 78 4.87 12.63 14.15
N ASN A 79 5.17 11.75 13.20
CA ASN A 79 5.44 12.16 11.82
C ASN A 79 4.16 12.05 10.99
N LEU A 80 3.94 13.02 10.11
CA LEU A 80 2.76 12.99 9.23
C LEU A 80 2.74 11.72 8.37
N SER A 81 3.91 11.23 7.95
CA SER A 81 4.01 10.02 7.17
C SER A 81 3.50 8.77 7.89
N ASP A 82 3.51 8.78 9.24
CA ASP A 82 3.02 7.66 10.02
C ASP A 82 1.51 7.53 9.97
N LEU A 83 0.80 8.59 9.57
CA LEU A 83 -0.65 8.59 9.44
C LEU A 83 -1.12 8.00 8.12
N LYS A 84 -0.18 7.69 7.23
CA LYS A 84 -0.49 7.11 5.92
C LYS A 84 0.00 5.68 5.86
N PRO A 85 -0.69 4.80 5.14
CA PRO A 85 -0.22 3.42 4.98
C PRO A 85 1.14 3.37 4.31
N LYS A 86 2.04 2.56 4.85
CA LYS A 86 3.37 2.34 4.28
C LYS A 86 3.37 0.98 3.59
N TYR A 87 3.09 0.99 2.30
CA TYR A 87 3.02 -0.24 1.53
C TYR A 87 4.41 -0.77 1.20
N VAL A 88 4.55 -2.08 1.18
CA VAL A 88 5.81 -2.73 0.81
C VAL A 88 6.10 -2.49 -0.67
N CYS A 89 5.08 -2.61 -1.51
CA CYS A 89 5.21 -2.33 -2.94
C CYS A 89 4.57 -0.99 -3.28
N ASN A 90 5.36 -0.04 -3.73
CA ASN A 90 4.85 1.27 -4.10
C ASN A 90 4.15 1.28 -5.47
N LYS A 91 4.44 0.29 -6.32
CA LYS A 91 3.86 0.23 -7.66
C LYS A 91 2.37 -0.13 -7.62
N CYS A 92 2.03 -1.21 -6.92
CA CYS A 92 0.64 -1.66 -6.82
C CYS A 92 0.00 -1.32 -5.48
N LYS A 93 0.76 -0.74 -4.54
CA LYS A 93 0.31 -0.44 -3.18
C LYS A 93 -0.25 -1.67 -2.49
N ASP A 94 0.47 -2.77 -2.62
CA ASP A 94 0.15 -4.08 -2.04
C ASP A 94 -1.22 -4.63 -2.47
N THR A 95 -1.69 -4.25 -3.65
CA THR A 95 -2.87 -4.87 -4.24
C THR A 95 -2.53 -6.13 -5.04
N GLY A 96 -1.29 -6.23 -5.49
CA GLY A 96 -0.81 -7.36 -6.28
C GLY A 96 -1.03 -7.21 -7.78
N TYR A 97 -1.79 -6.23 -8.21
CA TYR A 97 -2.15 -6.04 -9.61
C TYR A 97 -2.09 -4.58 -10.03
N ILE A 98 -1.66 -4.36 -11.27
CA ILE A 98 -1.65 -3.05 -11.91
C ILE A 98 -2.35 -3.20 -13.25
N ASN A 99 -3.45 -2.48 -13.45
CA ASN A 99 -4.24 -2.53 -14.70
C ASN A 99 -4.57 -3.98 -15.12
N ASN A 100 -5.04 -4.77 -14.17
CA ASN A 100 -5.39 -6.19 -14.36
C ASN A 100 -4.20 -7.08 -14.70
N THR A 101 -2.98 -6.59 -14.53
CA THR A 101 -1.76 -7.36 -14.74
C THR A 101 -1.09 -7.61 -13.40
N MET A 102 -0.57 -8.82 -13.23
CA MET A 102 0.12 -9.19 -11.99
C MET A 102 1.34 -8.30 -11.76
N CYS A 103 1.41 -7.67 -10.59
CA CYS A 103 2.56 -6.87 -10.22
C CYS A 103 3.77 -7.76 -9.96
N SER A 104 4.97 -7.22 -10.19
CA SER A 104 6.21 -7.94 -9.92
C SER A 104 6.32 -8.40 -8.46
N CYS A 105 5.74 -7.66 -7.51
CA CYS A 105 5.79 -8.05 -6.10
C CYS A 105 5.00 -9.33 -5.86
N LEU A 106 3.81 -9.45 -6.44
CA LEU A 106 3.01 -10.67 -6.33
C LEU A 106 3.69 -11.83 -7.03
N ARG A 107 4.26 -11.58 -8.20
CA ARG A 107 5.00 -12.60 -8.93
C ARG A 107 6.18 -13.12 -8.11
N SER A 108 6.91 -12.24 -7.45
CA SER A 108 8.03 -12.61 -6.59
C SER A 108 7.58 -13.47 -5.41
N VAL A 109 6.49 -13.08 -4.74
CA VAL A 109 5.96 -13.85 -3.61
C VAL A 109 5.46 -15.21 -4.08
N TYR A 110 4.80 -15.25 -5.23
CA TYR A 110 4.30 -16.49 -5.82
C TYR A 110 5.46 -17.42 -6.16
N THR A 111 6.52 -16.90 -6.79
CA THR A 111 7.71 -17.70 -7.11
C THR A 111 8.35 -18.27 -5.84
N THR A 112 8.48 -17.45 -4.81
CA THR A 112 9.03 -17.90 -3.53
C THR A 112 8.17 -19.01 -2.91
N ALA A 113 6.85 -18.88 -2.99
CA ALA A 113 5.94 -19.91 -2.48
C ALA A 113 6.08 -21.23 -3.25
N LEU A 114 6.22 -21.14 -4.57
CA LEU A 114 6.43 -22.32 -5.41
C LEU A 114 7.74 -23.04 -5.05
N LEU A 115 8.81 -22.27 -4.89
CA LEU A 115 10.12 -22.84 -4.55
C LEU A 115 10.10 -23.50 -3.19
N SER A 116 9.47 -22.86 -2.22
CA SER A 116 9.32 -23.39 -0.87
C SER A 116 8.50 -24.66 -0.86
N GLY A 117 7.36 -24.64 -1.54
CA GLY A 117 6.45 -25.78 -1.57
C GLY A 117 6.97 -26.96 -2.36
N ALA A 118 7.82 -26.72 -3.33
CA ALA A 118 8.39 -27.77 -4.16
C ALA A 118 9.75 -28.26 -3.62
N ASN A 119 10.24 -27.67 -2.53
CA ASN A 119 11.57 -27.98 -1.99
C ASN A 119 12.69 -27.72 -3.00
N ILE A 120 12.49 -26.71 -3.85
CA ILE A 120 13.45 -26.34 -4.88
C ILE A 120 14.10 -25.03 -4.50
N THR A 121 15.42 -24.97 -4.57
CA THR A 121 16.16 -23.72 -4.35
C THR A 121 16.26 -22.95 -5.66
N LYS A 122 16.58 -21.68 -5.56
CA LYS A 122 16.79 -20.84 -6.74
C LYS A 122 17.88 -21.41 -7.64
N GLN A 123 18.86 -22.04 -7.04
CA GLN A 123 19.99 -22.61 -7.77
C GLN A 123 19.60 -23.84 -8.61
N ASP A 124 18.54 -24.51 -8.20
CA ASP A 124 18.05 -25.68 -8.89
C ASP A 124 17.20 -25.34 -10.11
N LEU A 125 16.81 -24.08 -10.22
CA LEU A 125 15.99 -23.64 -11.33
C LEU A 125 16.87 -23.27 -12.51
N PRO A 126 16.58 -23.80 -13.71
CA PRO A 126 17.29 -23.36 -14.89
C PRO A 126 16.92 -21.92 -15.24
N SER A 127 17.74 -21.29 -16.04
CA SER A 127 17.54 -19.90 -16.40
C SER A 127 16.20 -19.65 -17.11
N PHE A 128 15.59 -20.68 -17.62
CA PHE A 128 14.29 -20.54 -18.27
C PHE A 128 13.25 -19.99 -17.32
N ALA A 129 13.42 -20.21 -16.04
CA ALA A 129 12.44 -19.79 -15.05
C ALA A 129 12.12 -18.30 -15.15
N THR A 130 13.07 -17.52 -15.64
CA THR A 130 12.86 -16.09 -15.79
C THR A 130 12.13 -15.74 -17.08
N THR A 131 12.25 -16.57 -18.11
CA THR A 131 11.63 -16.28 -19.40
C THR A 131 10.39 -17.11 -19.65
N SER A 132 10.50 -18.40 -19.48
CA SER A 132 9.37 -19.28 -19.70
C SER A 132 8.20 -18.98 -18.82
N PHE A 133 8.51 -18.54 -17.63
CA PHE A 133 7.51 -18.22 -16.66
C PHE A 133 6.62 -17.11 -17.15
N ASP A 134 7.22 -16.13 -17.77
CA ASP A 134 6.48 -15.03 -18.34
C ASP A 134 5.68 -15.45 -19.56
N ILE A 135 6.23 -16.35 -20.34
CA ILE A 135 5.57 -16.82 -21.54
C ILE A 135 4.40 -17.72 -21.21
N VAL A 136 4.63 -18.63 -20.32
CA VAL A 136 3.61 -19.57 -19.93
C VAL A 136 2.48 -18.86 -19.28
N ASP A 137 2.84 -17.91 -18.44
CA ASP A 137 1.85 -17.13 -17.79
C ASP A 137 0.73 -18.01 -17.26
N PRO A 138 0.97 -18.70 -16.19
CA PRO A 138 0.00 -19.62 -15.62
C PRO A 138 -1.32 -18.94 -15.34
N ILE A 139 -1.31 -17.66 -15.38
CA ILE A 139 -2.51 -16.92 -15.17
C ILE A 139 -3.39 -16.94 -16.39
N ASN A 140 -2.78 -16.85 -17.53
CA ASN A 140 -3.55 -16.83 -18.74
C ASN A 140 -4.21 -18.13 -19.01
N TYR A 141 -3.51 -19.18 -18.70
CA TYR A 141 -4.13 -20.41 -18.96
C TYR A 141 -4.40 -21.13 -17.73
N CYS A 142 -4.34 -20.55 -16.85
CA CYS A 142 -4.58 -20.99 -15.83
C CYS A 142 -5.33 -21.90 -15.52
N PRO A 143 -5.17 -21.96 -15.94
CA PRO A 143 -5.47 -22.45 -15.58
C PRO A 143 -5.47 -23.25 -15.08
N THR A 144 -5.47 -23.42 -15.32
CA THR A 144 -5.43 -23.98 -15.07
C THR A 144 -5.44 -24.57 -14.61
N THR A 145 -5.62 -24.84 -14.63
CA THR A 145 -5.71 -25.46 -14.25
C THR A 145 -5.51 -26.06 -13.88
#